data_7ec63ed687998e06a7b22940e7acf725
#
_entry.id   7ec63ed687998e06a7b22940e7acf725
#
_cell.length_a   1.000
_cell.length_b   1.000
_cell.length_c   1.000
_cell.angle_alpha   90.00
_cell.angle_beta   90.00
_cell.angle_gamma   90.00
#
_symmetry.space_group_name_H-M   'P 1'
#
loop_
_entity.id
_entity.type
_entity.pdbx_description
1 polymer ?
#
loop_
_entity_poly.entity_id
_entity_poly.type
_entity_poly.pdbx_seq_one_letter_code
_entity_poly.pdbx_strand_id
1 'polypeptide(L)'
;GKFVGVGIEIGMEDGLVKIVSPIEGSPAFRAGLKSGDLITKIDDTAVKGLTMDEAIKRMRGEPNTKVVLTIFRKNENRSFPATITREEIHVQSVKAKMIEPGYGWIRITQFQDRTVDDFARKLDELFKQNPQMKGLVLDLRNDPGGLLESAVAVAATFLPANAVVVSTNGQIPESKATFRATPDDYLRRGGSDPLKKLPAALKSVPMVVLVNEGSASASEIVAG
;
A
#
# COMPACT_ATOMS: atom_id res chain seq x y z
N GLY A 1 7.22 3.55 -1.29
CA GLY A 1 7.98 4.79 -1.25
C GLY A 1 7.92 5.50 0.08
N LYS A 2 9.02 6.16 0.42
CA LYS A 2 9.15 6.97 1.62
C LYS A 2 9.16 8.44 1.24
N PHE A 3 8.43 9.27 1.95
CA PHE A 3 8.55 10.72 1.86
C PHE A 3 8.32 11.35 3.24
N VAL A 4 8.83 12.56 3.43
CA VAL A 4 8.67 13.27 4.69
C VAL A 4 7.58 14.32 4.53
N GLY A 5 6.55 14.22 5.32
CA GLY A 5 5.41 15.11 5.24
C GLY A 5 4.36 14.83 6.29
N VAL A 6 3.11 15.13 5.96
CA VAL A 6 1.97 15.03 6.87
C VAL A 6 1.11 13.77 6.67
N GLY A 7 1.21 13.12 5.51
CA GLY A 7 0.52 11.86 5.23
C GLY A 7 -0.92 12.01 4.79
N ILE A 8 -1.17 12.73 3.70
CA ILE A 8 -2.50 12.89 3.10
C ILE A 8 -2.45 12.67 1.59
N GLU A 9 -3.50 12.05 1.06
CA GLU A 9 -3.81 12.11 -0.35
C GLU A 9 -4.64 13.35 -0.61
N ILE A 10 -4.26 14.13 -1.60
CA ILE A 10 -4.88 15.43 -1.87
C ILE A 10 -5.39 15.55 -3.30
N GLY A 11 -6.36 16.42 -3.46
CA GLY A 11 -6.86 16.92 -4.73
C GLY A 11 -7.08 18.42 -4.63
N MET A 12 -7.59 19.01 -5.68
CA MET A 12 -7.99 20.43 -5.69
C MET A 12 -9.50 20.53 -5.79
N GLU A 13 -10.09 21.44 -5.01
CA GLU A 13 -11.50 21.75 -5.05
C GLU A 13 -11.70 23.24 -4.78
N ASP A 14 -12.32 23.96 -5.71
CA ASP A 14 -12.60 25.40 -5.60
C ASP A 14 -11.36 26.25 -5.27
N GLY A 15 -10.21 25.89 -5.82
CA GLY A 15 -8.94 26.58 -5.59
C GLY A 15 -8.31 26.27 -4.24
N LEU A 16 -8.85 25.36 -3.47
CA LEU A 16 -8.32 24.88 -2.19
C LEU A 16 -7.79 23.46 -2.33
N VAL A 17 -6.95 23.06 -1.39
CA VAL A 17 -6.49 21.68 -1.29
C VAL A 17 -7.52 20.87 -0.53
N LYS A 18 -8.05 19.83 -1.18
CA LYS A 18 -8.99 18.89 -0.57
C LYS A 18 -8.23 17.66 -0.08
N ILE A 19 -8.49 17.27 1.16
CA ILE A 19 -8.03 15.98 1.68
C ILE A 19 -8.94 14.90 1.12
N VAL A 20 -8.41 14.10 0.19
CA VAL A 20 -9.11 12.93 -0.34
C VAL A 20 -9.18 11.87 0.74
N SER A 21 -8.04 11.59 1.37
CA SER A 21 -7.95 10.65 2.48
C SER A 21 -6.67 10.90 3.28
N PRO A 22 -6.72 10.94 4.62
CA PRO A 22 -5.51 10.86 5.43
C PRO A 22 -4.97 9.44 5.37
N ILE A 23 -3.65 9.31 5.32
CA ILE A 23 -2.99 8.00 5.33
C ILE A 23 -3.07 7.44 6.76
N GLU A 24 -3.59 6.23 6.89
CA GLU A 24 -3.72 5.57 8.18
C GLU A 24 -2.37 5.47 8.89
N GLY A 25 -2.34 5.83 10.18
CA GLY A 25 -1.12 5.85 10.99
C GLY A 25 -0.21 7.05 10.76
N SER A 26 -0.56 7.96 9.85
CA SER A 26 0.21 9.18 9.58
C SER A 26 -0.05 10.29 10.62
N PRO A 27 0.81 11.33 10.67
CA PRO A 27 0.56 12.49 11.51
C PRO A 27 -0.80 13.16 11.27
N ALA A 28 -1.22 13.29 10.02
CA ALA A 28 -2.51 13.87 9.66
C ALA A 28 -3.67 13.01 10.19
N PHE A 29 -3.56 11.70 10.05
CA PHE A 29 -4.56 10.77 10.58
C PHE A 29 -4.69 10.87 12.10
N ARG A 30 -3.55 10.87 12.81
CA ARG A 30 -3.53 11.02 14.28
C ARG A 30 -4.04 12.38 14.75
N ALA A 31 -3.88 13.42 13.93
CA ALA A 31 -4.41 14.75 14.21
C ALA A 31 -5.94 14.87 13.99
N GLY A 32 -6.57 13.81 13.52
CA GLY A 32 -8.01 13.78 13.30
C GLY A 32 -8.49 14.43 12.01
N LEU A 33 -7.61 14.64 11.03
CA LEU A 33 -8.00 15.11 9.71
C LEU A 33 -8.84 14.04 9.01
N LYS A 34 -9.84 14.46 8.24
CA LYS A 34 -10.83 13.56 7.63
C LYS A 34 -10.94 13.80 6.12
N SER A 35 -11.39 12.77 5.42
CA SER A 35 -11.76 12.89 4.01
C SER A 35 -12.78 14.00 3.82
N GLY A 36 -12.59 14.84 2.80
CA GLY A 36 -13.45 15.99 2.52
C GLY A 36 -13.03 17.28 3.19
N ASP A 37 -12.12 17.26 4.16
CA ASP A 37 -11.58 18.47 4.76
C ASP A 37 -10.87 19.30 3.70
N LEU A 38 -11.01 20.63 3.78
CA LEU A 38 -10.34 21.57 2.90
C LEU A 38 -9.21 22.27 3.66
N ILE A 39 -8.03 22.36 3.04
CA ILE A 39 -6.92 23.13 3.56
C ILE A 39 -6.99 24.53 2.96
N THR A 40 -7.21 25.53 3.79
CA THR A 40 -7.33 26.93 3.39
C THR A 40 -6.05 27.71 3.54
N LYS A 41 -5.20 27.31 4.49
CA LYS A 41 -3.86 27.89 4.72
C LYS A 41 -2.85 26.80 5.07
N ILE A 42 -1.62 27.02 4.67
CA ILE A 42 -0.45 26.25 5.09
C ILE A 42 0.49 27.24 5.78
N ASP A 43 0.68 27.09 7.09
CA ASP A 43 1.26 28.12 7.95
C ASP A 43 0.51 29.45 7.73
N ASP A 44 1.20 30.53 7.41
CA ASP A 44 0.59 31.84 7.17
C ASP A 44 0.18 32.08 5.71
N THR A 45 0.39 31.09 4.83
CA THR A 45 0.16 31.24 3.40
C THR A 45 -1.21 30.70 3.01
N ALA A 46 -2.05 31.57 2.41
CA ALA A 46 -3.32 31.13 1.83
C ALA A 46 -3.08 30.17 0.66
N VAL A 47 -3.85 29.08 0.63
CA VAL A 47 -3.76 28.06 -0.43
C VAL A 47 -4.35 28.56 -1.74
N LYS A 48 -5.38 29.39 -1.67
CA LYS A 48 -6.07 29.92 -2.87
C LYS A 48 -5.07 30.66 -3.75
N GLY A 49 -4.95 30.25 -5.01
CA GLY A 49 -3.98 30.78 -5.96
C GLY A 49 -2.68 29.98 -6.07
N LEU A 50 -2.44 29.01 -5.18
CA LEU A 50 -1.31 28.09 -5.30
C LEU A 50 -1.67 26.95 -6.26
N THR A 51 -0.64 26.46 -6.95
CA THR A 51 -0.74 25.15 -7.64
C THR A 51 -0.69 24.02 -6.62
N MET A 52 -1.11 22.82 -7.04
CA MET A 52 -0.98 21.63 -6.19
C MET A 52 0.47 21.38 -5.79
N ASP A 53 1.41 21.53 -6.74
CA ASP A 53 2.84 21.32 -6.47
C ASP A 53 3.39 22.31 -5.46
N GLU A 54 2.98 23.58 -5.55
CA GLU A 54 3.36 24.61 -4.58
C GLU A 54 2.82 24.28 -3.18
N ALA A 55 1.57 23.83 -3.09
CA ALA A 55 0.98 23.40 -1.82
C ALA A 55 1.70 22.20 -1.23
N ILE A 56 2.01 21.19 -2.05
CA ILE A 56 2.79 20.01 -1.62
C ILE A 56 4.16 20.43 -1.08
N LYS A 57 4.88 21.32 -1.78
CA LYS A 57 6.18 21.81 -1.34
C LYS A 57 6.12 22.43 0.04
N ARG A 58 5.06 23.22 0.32
CA ARG A 58 4.89 23.88 1.61
C ARG A 58 4.51 22.92 2.73
N MET A 59 3.81 21.85 2.40
CA MET A 59 3.44 20.81 3.38
C MET A 59 4.61 19.89 3.72
N ARG A 60 5.52 19.65 2.77
CA ARG A 60 6.73 18.85 2.99
C ARG A 60 7.79 19.64 3.76
N GLY A 61 8.70 18.94 4.39
CA GLY A 61 9.83 19.53 5.09
C GLY A 61 10.62 18.48 5.85
N GLU A 62 11.59 18.91 6.63
CA GLU A 62 12.42 18.01 7.42
C GLU A 62 11.61 17.25 8.48
N PRO A 63 12.01 16.01 8.81
CA PRO A 63 11.36 15.26 9.89
C PRO A 63 11.40 16.03 11.21
N ASN A 64 10.37 15.85 12.03
CA ASN A 64 10.23 16.48 13.34
C ASN A 64 10.03 18.01 13.32
N THR A 65 9.83 18.60 12.15
CA THR A 65 9.40 20.00 12.03
C THR A 65 7.89 20.09 11.96
N LYS A 66 7.35 21.24 12.36
CA LYS A 66 5.91 21.46 12.44
C LYS A 66 5.40 22.26 11.27
N VAL A 67 4.18 21.95 10.84
CA VAL A 67 3.40 22.74 9.90
C VAL A 67 2.00 22.92 10.48
N VAL A 68 1.44 24.11 10.33
CA VAL A 68 0.07 24.41 10.75
C VAL A 68 -0.81 24.43 9.50
N LEU A 69 -1.79 23.53 9.44
CA LEU A 69 -2.80 23.50 8.39
C LEU A 69 -4.08 24.11 8.93
N THR A 70 -4.59 25.16 8.28
CA THR A 70 -5.92 25.67 8.59
C THR A 70 -6.93 24.88 7.78
N ILE A 71 -7.82 24.21 8.48
CA ILE A 71 -8.80 23.27 7.91
C ILE A 71 -10.18 23.90 7.95
N PHE A 72 -10.92 23.72 6.86
CA PHE A 72 -12.38 23.97 6.84
C PHE A 72 -13.11 22.64 6.66
N ARG A 73 -13.94 22.29 7.63
CA ARG A 73 -14.74 21.06 7.62
C ARG A 73 -16.19 21.41 7.33
N LYS A 74 -16.61 21.14 6.09
CA LYS A 74 -17.91 21.53 5.56
C LYS A 74 -19.09 21.00 6.39
N ASN A 75 -19.08 19.72 6.74
CA ASN A 75 -20.17 19.08 7.47
C ASN A 75 -20.36 19.61 8.89
N GLU A 76 -19.34 20.24 9.46
CA GLU A 76 -19.40 20.89 10.77
C GLU A 76 -19.46 22.42 10.64
N ASN A 77 -19.35 22.95 9.43
CA ASN A 77 -19.24 24.39 9.15
C ASN A 77 -18.24 25.08 10.08
N ARG A 78 -17.05 24.49 10.21
CA ARG A 78 -16.05 24.91 11.19
C ARG A 78 -14.68 25.04 10.53
N SER A 79 -13.99 26.14 10.90
CA SER A 79 -12.58 26.33 10.54
C SER A 79 -11.71 26.20 11.79
N PHE A 80 -10.61 25.46 11.71
CA PHE A 80 -9.72 25.23 12.84
C PHE A 80 -8.28 24.99 12.37
N PRO A 81 -7.29 25.38 13.18
CA PRO A 81 -5.90 25.05 12.90
C PRO A 81 -5.57 23.61 13.35
N ALA A 82 -4.77 22.92 12.58
CA ALA A 82 -4.20 21.62 12.94
C ALA A 82 -2.67 21.72 12.86
N THR A 83 -2.00 21.61 13.98
CA THR A 83 -0.54 21.57 14.03
C THR A 83 -0.08 20.15 13.87
N ILE A 84 0.72 19.89 12.83
CA ILE A 84 1.17 18.56 12.49
C ILE A 84 2.69 18.53 12.49
N THR A 85 3.25 17.52 13.15
CA THR A 85 4.69 17.27 13.12
C THR A 85 5.00 16.36 11.95
N ARG A 86 5.85 16.83 11.03
CA ARG A 86 6.27 16.05 9.86
C ARG A 86 7.04 14.82 10.29
N GLU A 87 6.79 13.72 9.61
CA GLU A 87 7.54 12.49 9.81
C GLU A 87 7.71 11.75 8.49
N GLU A 88 8.57 10.74 8.48
CA GLU A 88 8.71 9.84 7.34
C GLU A 88 7.43 9.02 7.21
N ILE A 89 6.78 9.13 6.05
CA ILE A 89 5.52 8.45 5.79
C ILE A 89 5.82 7.10 5.11
N HIS A 90 5.33 6.04 5.76
CA HIS A 90 5.34 4.69 5.19
C HIS A 90 3.93 4.35 4.77
N VAL A 91 3.69 4.33 3.45
CA VAL A 91 2.39 3.86 2.92
C VAL A 91 2.33 2.36 3.14
N GLN A 92 1.38 1.89 3.95
CA GLN A 92 1.15 0.47 4.15
C GLN A 92 0.49 -0.10 2.90
N SER A 93 1.23 -0.95 2.19
CA SER A 93 0.73 -1.60 0.98
C SER A 93 -0.06 -2.89 1.26
N VAL A 94 -0.05 -3.36 2.50
CA VAL A 94 -0.74 -4.60 2.89
C VAL A 94 -1.63 -4.37 4.10
N LYS A 95 -2.89 -4.80 3.99
CA LYS A 95 -3.87 -4.83 5.08
C LYS A 95 -4.44 -6.23 5.20
N ALA A 96 -4.74 -6.66 6.43
CA ALA A 96 -5.29 -7.99 6.65
C ALA A 96 -6.24 -7.98 7.86
N LYS A 97 -7.25 -8.83 7.78
CA LYS A 97 -8.18 -9.08 8.89
C LYS A 97 -8.87 -10.42 8.72
N MET A 98 -9.40 -10.95 9.81
CA MET A 98 -10.36 -12.05 9.74
C MET A 98 -11.74 -11.46 9.39
N ILE A 99 -12.39 -11.99 8.35
CA ILE A 99 -13.75 -11.59 7.97
C ILE A 99 -14.75 -12.23 8.93
N GLU A 100 -14.55 -13.52 9.15
CA GLU A 100 -15.31 -14.33 10.10
C GLU A 100 -14.43 -15.53 10.53
N PRO A 101 -14.79 -16.30 11.55
CA PRO A 101 -13.98 -17.43 11.97
C PRO A 101 -13.68 -18.41 10.82
N GLY A 102 -12.42 -18.64 10.54
CA GLY A 102 -11.94 -19.50 9.47
C GLY A 102 -11.69 -18.81 8.14
N TYR A 103 -12.09 -17.54 7.97
CA TYR A 103 -11.96 -16.84 6.69
C TYR A 103 -11.17 -15.53 6.86
N GLY A 104 -10.01 -15.47 6.23
CA GLY A 104 -9.13 -14.31 6.23
C GLY A 104 -9.27 -13.48 4.96
N TRP A 105 -8.94 -12.21 5.09
CA TRP A 105 -8.85 -11.26 3.97
C TRP A 105 -7.53 -10.54 4.07
N ILE A 106 -6.82 -10.49 2.95
CA ILE A 106 -5.57 -9.74 2.83
C ILE A 106 -5.60 -8.92 1.54
N ARG A 107 -5.27 -7.63 1.66
CA ARG A 107 -5.26 -6.70 0.53
C ARG A 107 -3.87 -6.18 0.28
N ILE A 108 -3.47 -6.18 -0.98
CA ILE A 108 -2.25 -5.52 -1.46
C ILE A 108 -2.69 -4.35 -2.34
N THR A 109 -2.26 -3.14 -2.00
CA THR A 109 -2.59 -1.92 -2.72
C THR A 109 -1.54 -1.51 -3.75
N GLN A 110 -0.29 -1.93 -3.53
CA GLN A 110 0.86 -1.71 -4.41
C GLN A 110 1.93 -2.75 -4.14
N PHE A 111 2.78 -3.00 -5.12
CA PHE A 111 3.95 -3.87 -4.97
C PHE A 111 5.21 -3.02 -4.80
N GLN A 112 5.59 -2.78 -3.55
CA GLN A 112 6.74 -1.96 -3.13
C GLN A 112 7.80 -2.84 -2.45
N ASP A 113 8.94 -2.23 -2.10
CA ASP A 113 10.06 -2.93 -1.44
C ASP A 113 9.66 -3.71 -0.19
N ARG A 114 8.77 -3.14 0.63
CA ARG A 114 8.32 -3.75 1.90
C ARG A 114 7.09 -4.63 1.77
N THR A 115 6.48 -4.70 0.59
CA THR A 115 5.21 -5.41 0.40
C THR A 115 5.32 -6.88 0.77
N VAL A 116 6.37 -7.56 0.34
CA VAL A 116 6.55 -8.99 0.63
C VAL A 116 6.73 -9.27 2.11
N ASP A 117 7.57 -8.48 2.80
CA ASP A 117 7.78 -8.63 4.24
C ASP A 117 6.50 -8.37 5.02
N ASP A 118 5.78 -7.31 4.68
CA ASP A 118 4.50 -6.99 5.33
C ASP A 118 3.43 -8.03 5.03
N PHE A 119 3.39 -8.53 3.79
CA PHE A 119 2.48 -9.60 3.37
C PHE A 119 2.73 -10.89 4.16
N ALA A 120 3.98 -11.32 4.27
CA ALA A 120 4.36 -12.51 5.02
C ALA A 120 4.00 -12.36 6.50
N ARG A 121 4.30 -11.23 7.10
CA ARG A 121 4.00 -10.95 8.51
C ARG A 121 2.49 -10.94 8.75
N LYS A 122 1.71 -10.27 7.92
CA LYS A 122 0.24 -10.22 8.04
C LYS A 122 -0.40 -11.59 7.86
N LEU A 123 0.08 -12.38 6.90
CA LEU A 123 -0.38 -13.76 6.71
C LEU A 123 -0.08 -14.63 7.92
N ASP A 124 1.13 -14.55 8.45
CA ASP A 124 1.51 -15.29 9.65
C ASP A 124 0.61 -14.94 10.84
N GLU A 125 0.32 -13.65 11.04
CA GLU A 125 -0.62 -13.19 12.08
C GLU A 125 -2.02 -13.77 11.89
N LEU A 126 -2.55 -13.79 10.65
CA LEU A 126 -3.86 -14.39 10.37
C LEU A 126 -3.91 -15.88 10.70
N PHE A 127 -2.87 -16.61 10.32
CA PHE A 127 -2.79 -18.05 10.60
C PHE A 127 -2.58 -18.36 12.08
N LYS A 128 -1.89 -17.52 12.82
CA LYS A 128 -1.77 -17.65 14.28
C LYS A 128 -3.11 -17.43 14.99
N GLN A 129 -3.93 -16.51 14.49
CA GLN A 129 -5.28 -16.28 15.00
C GLN A 129 -6.22 -17.44 14.66
N ASN A 130 -6.00 -18.07 13.51
CA ASN A 130 -6.83 -19.16 13.04
C ASN A 130 -5.99 -20.22 12.30
N PRO A 131 -5.37 -21.17 13.03
CA PRO A 131 -4.52 -22.20 12.43
C PRO A 131 -5.25 -23.12 11.44
N GLN A 132 -6.57 -23.24 11.58
CA GLN A 132 -7.41 -24.05 10.69
C GLN A 132 -8.20 -23.17 9.72
N MET A 133 -7.50 -22.30 9.01
CA MET A 133 -8.13 -21.41 8.04
C MET A 133 -8.84 -22.18 6.96
N LYS A 134 -10.11 -21.83 6.72
CA LYS A 134 -11.00 -22.50 5.76
C LYS A 134 -10.95 -21.84 4.38
N GLY A 135 -10.59 -20.58 4.33
CA GLY A 135 -10.50 -19.83 3.09
C GLY A 135 -9.79 -18.49 3.27
N LEU A 136 -9.24 -18.00 2.17
CA LEU A 136 -8.52 -16.72 2.14
C LEU A 136 -8.98 -15.90 0.94
N VAL A 137 -9.25 -14.63 1.16
CA VAL A 137 -9.50 -13.65 0.11
C VAL A 137 -8.24 -12.82 -0.09
N LEU A 138 -7.66 -12.87 -1.29
CA LEU A 138 -6.58 -12.00 -1.72
C LEU A 138 -7.17 -10.88 -2.56
N ASP A 139 -7.16 -9.67 -2.02
CA ASP A 139 -7.78 -8.50 -2.65
C ASP A 139 -6.73 -7.65 -3.36
N LEU A 140 -6.77 -7.65 -4.69
CA LEU A 140 -5.88 -6.89 -5.57
C LEU A 140 -6.64 -5.78 -6.31
N ARG A 141 -7.84 -5.44 -5.90
CA ARG A 141 -8.63 -4.39 -6.53
C ARG A 141 -7.92 -3.05 -6.39
N ASN A 142 -7.90 -2.29 -7.48
CA ASN A 142 -7.23 -0.98 -7.58
C ASN A 142 -5.72 -1.01 -7.31
N ASP A 143 -5.09 -2.17 -7.47
CA ASP A 143 -3.64 -2.34 -7.35
C ASP A 143 -2.98 -2.17 -8.73
N PRO A 144 -2.30 -1.04 -8.98
CA PRO A 144 -1.70 -0.77 -10.30
C PRO A 144 -0.45 -1.59 -10.58
N GLY A 145 0.01 -2.39 -9.62
CA GLY A 145 1.22 -3.20 -9.74
C GLY A 145 2.41 -2.60 -8.99
N GLY A 146 3.58 -2.76 -9.57
CA GLY A 146 4.86 -2.31 -8.99
C GLY A 146 5.99 -3.28 -9.28
N LEU A 147 6.74 -3.66 -8.26
CA LEU A 147 7.93 -4.49 -8.41
C LEU A 147 7.60 -5.92 -8.85
N LEU A 148 8.24 -6.37 -9.92
CA LEU A 148 8.04 -7.71 -10.47
C LEU A 148 8.40 -8.81 -9.46
N GLU A 149 9.56 -8.69 -8.82
CA GLU A 149 10.00 -9.67 -7.83
C GLU A 149 9.04 -9.80 -6.65
N SER A 150 8.37 -8.72 -6.27
CA SER A 150 7.35 -8.75 -5.21
C SER A 150 6.13 -9.56 -5.65
N ALA A 151 5.70 -9.40 -6.90
CA ALA A 151 4.61 -10.20 -7.47
C ALA A 151 4.97 -11.68 -7.52
N VAL A 152 6.18 -12.01 -7.94
CA VAL A 152 6.67 -13.40 -7.97
C VAL A 152 6.67 -14.00 -6.57
N ALA A 153 7.12 -13.26 -5.55
CA ALA A 153 7.11 -13.71 -4.16
C ALA A 153 5.69 -13.97 -3.63
N VAL A 154 4.76 -13.06 -3.89
CA VAL A 154 3.36 -13.24 -3.47
C VAL A 154 2.74 -14.47 -4.14
N ALA A 155 2.93 -14.64 -5.44
CA ALA A 155 2.47 -15.82 -6.15
C ALA A 155 3.11 -17.12 -5.63
N ALA A 156 4.42 -17.09 -5.36
CA ALA A 156 5.17 -18.23 -4.83
C ALA A 156 4.63 -18.72 -3.48
N THR A 157 4.00 -17.83 -2.70
CA THR A 157 3.40 -18.20 -1.40
C THR A 157 2.34 -19.28 -1.57
N PHE A 158 1.61 -19.27 -2.67
CA PHE A 158 0.46 -20.15 -2.92
C PHE A 158 0.74 -21.24 -3.94
N LEU A 159 1.83 -21.16 -4.66
CA LEU A 159 2.17 -22.12 -5.73
C LEU A 159 3.17 -23.17 -5.23
N PRO A 160 3.19 -24.35 -5.89
CA PRO A 160 4.25 -25.33 -5.65
C PRO A 160 5.63 -24.74 -5.93
N ALA A 161 6.64 -25.21 -5.19
CA ALA A 161 8.01 -24.77 -5.41
C ALA A 161 8.42 -25.00 -6.87
N ASN A 162 9.15 -24.04 -7.44
CA ASN A 162 9.62 -24.03 -8.83
C ASN A 162 8.54 -23.91 -9.90
N ALA A 163 7.28 -23.71 -9.54
CA ALA A 163 6.23 -23.43 -10.54
C ALA A 163 6.58 -22.16 -11.34
N VAL A 164 6.29 -22.17 -12.62
CA VAL A 164 6.45 -20.96 -13.44
C VAL A 164 5.39 -19.94 -13.04
N VAL A 165 5.83 -18.76 -12.65
CA VAL A 165 4.93 -17.66 -12.29
C VAL A 165 4.62 -16.80 -13.52
N VAL A 166 5.67 -16.36 -14.20
CA VAL A 166 5.56 -15.49 -15.37
C VAL A 166 6.78 -15.67 -16.26
N SER A 167 6.58 -15.53 -17.56
CA SER A 167 7.68 -15.44 -18.52
C SER A 167 7.55 -14.17 -19.36
N THR A 168 8.67 -13.54 -19.63
CA THR A 168 8.74 -12.41 -20.54
C THR A 168 9.20 -12.91 -21.91
N ASN A 169 8.57 -12.41 -22.95
CA ASN A 169 8.88 -12.79 -24.32
C ASN A 169 9.19 -11.55 -25.13
N GLY A 170 10.44 -11.08 -25.06
CA GLY A 170 10.90 -9.95 -25.87
C GLY A 170 11.15 -10.35 -27.31
N GLN A 171 11.25 -9.36 -28.20
CA GLN A 171 11.55 -9.56 -29.62
C GLN A 171 12.97 -10.10 -29.85
N ILE A 172 13.87 -9.89 -28.90
CA ILE A 172 15.26 -10.36 -28.92
C ILE A 172 15.36 -11.59 -28.01
N PRO A 173 15.99 -12.70 -28.43
CA PRO A 173 16.10 -13.91 -27.60
C PRO A 173 16.68 -13.67 -26.20
N GLU A 174 17.64 -12.73 -26.09
CA GLU A 174 18.28 -12.38 -24.82
C GLU A 174 17.35 -11.68 -23.83
N SER A 175 16.23 -11.16 -24.30
CA SER A 175 15.23 -10.50 -23.44
C SER A 175 14.17 -11.44 -22.90
N LYS A 176 14.26 -12.74 -23.21
CA LYS A 176 13.38 -13.76 -22.64
C LYS A 176 13.84 -14.11 -21.23
N ALA A 177 12.91 -14.01 -20.26
CA ALA A 177 13.14 -14.41 -18.89
C ALA A 177 11.95 -15.20 -18.37
N THR A 178 12.22 -16.21 -17.55
CA THR A 178 11.19 -16.99 -16.87
C THR A 178 11.40 -16.85 -15.37
N PHE A 179 10.36 -16.44 -14.66
CA PHE A 179 10.36 -16.29 -13.22
C PHE A 179 9.57 -17.43 -12.58
N ARG A 180 10.20 -18.11 -11.63
CA ARG A 180 9.62 -19.27 -10.95
C ARG A 180 9.41 -19.00 -9.48
N ALA A 181 8.61 -19.84 -8.84
CA ALA A 181 8.36 -19.80 -7.40
C ALA A 181 9.58 -20.32 -6.63
N THR A 182 10.69 -19.60 -6.71
CA THR A 182 11.95 -19.91 -6.01
C THR A 182 12.54 -18.65 -5.39
N PRO A 183 13.27 -18.77 -4.25
CA PRO A 183 13.95 -17.62 -3.66
C PRO A 183 14.90 -16.91 -4.62
N ASP A 184 15.55 -17.63 -5.53
CA ASP A 184 16.46 -17.03 -6.52
C ASP A 184 15.76 -16.00 -7.42
N ASP A 185 14.45 -16.19 -7.70
CA ASP A 185 13.68 -15.34 -8.59
C ASP A 185 12.93 -14.21 -7.87
N TYR A 186 12.71 -14.30 -6.55
CA TYR A 186 11.96 -13.27 -5.84
C TYR A 186 12.71 -12.59 -4.70
N LEU A 187 13.88 -13.08 -4.29
CA LEU A 187 14.68 -12.41 -3.27
C LEU A 187 15.63 -11.38 -3.89
N ARG A 188 15.72 -10.23 -3.24
CA ARG A 188 16.79 -9.29 -3.50
C ARG A 188 18.07 -9.75 -2.80
N ARG A 189 19.22 -9.37 -3.36
CA ARG A 189 20.55 -9.78 -2.90
C ARG A 189 20.72 -9.60 -1.38
N GLY A 190 21.09 -10.68 -0.70
CA GLY A 190 21.54 -10.65 0.70
C GLY A 190 20.44 -10.66 1.76
N GLY A 191 19.17 -10.84 1.37
CA GLY A 191 18.07 -10.92 2.31
C GLY A 191 17.73 -12.35 2.76
N SER A 192 17.17 -12.49 3.97
CA SER A 192 16.51 -13.73 4.38
C SER A 192 15.15 -13.84 3.65
N ASP A 193 14.73 -15.07 3.39
CA ASP A 193 13.46 -15.33 2.72
C ASP A 193 12.27 -15.08 3.68
N PRO A 194 11.47 -14.03 3.46
CA PRO A 194 10.34 -13.73 4.34
C PRO A 194 9.23 -14.79 4.28
N LEU A 195 9.18 -15.60 3.22
CA LEU A 195 8.18 -16.65 3.05
C LEU A 195 8.55 -17.95 3.76
N LYS A 196 9.78 -18.08 4.22
CA LYS A 196 10.33 -19.33 4.80
C LYS A 196 9.55 -19.79 6.04
N LYS A 197 9.03 -18.86 6.83
CA LYS A 197 8.32 -19.15 8.08
C LYS A 197 6.81 -19.38 7.88
N LEU A 198 6.30 -19.22 6.66
CA LEU A 198 4.89 -19.37 6.41
C LEU A 198 4.45 -20.83 6.43
N PRO A 199 3.22 -21.12 6.91
CA PRO A 199 2.72 -22.49 6.97
C PRO A 199 2.56 -23.11 5.59
N ALA A 200 2.92 -24.39 5.48
CA ALA A 200 2.73 -25.15 4.22
C ALA A 200 1.25 -25.24 3.78
N ALA A 201 0.34 -25.09 4.73
CA ALA A 201 -1.11 -25.10 4.47
C ALA A 201 -1.55 -23.98 3.50
N LEU A 202 -0.76 -22.91 3.35
CA LEU A 202 -1.06 -21.83 2.39
C LEU A 202 -1.13 -22.31 0.95
N LYS A 203 -0.43 -23.38 0.61
CA LYS A 203 -0.43 -23.96 -0.75
C LYS A 203 -1.69 -24.77 -1.06
N SER A 204 -2.51 -25.07 -0.06
CA SER A 204 -3.73 -25.86 -0.19
C SER A 204 -4.99 -25.18 0.33
N VAL A 205 -4.88 -24.02 0.98
CA VAL A 205 -6.06 -23.30 1.45
C VAL A 205 -6.89 -22.79 0.26
N PRO A 206 -8.20 -22.98 0.28
CA PRO A 206 -9.06 -22.39 -0.74
C PRO A 206 -8.92 -20.87 -0.77
N MET A 207 -8.71 -20.31 -1.96
CA MET A 207 -8.46 -18.88 -2.12
C MET A 207 -9.35 -18.28 -3.20
N VAL A 208 -9.83 -17.08 -2.93
CA VAL A 208 -10.50 -16.22 -3.92
C VAL A 208 -9.63 -15.01 -4.13
N VAL A 209 -9.34 -14.66 -5.38
CA VAL A 209 -8.59 -13.46 -5.75
C VAL A 209 -9.57 -12.44 -6.32
N LEU A 210 -9.61 -11.25 -5.71
CA LEU A 210 -10.45 -10.15 -6.18
C LEU A 210 -9.62 -9.21 -7.05
N VAL A 211 -10.10 -8.96 -8.24
CA VAL A 211 -9.50 -8.01 -9.19
C VAL A 211 -10.58 -7.09 -9.75
N ASN A 212 -10.18 -5.95 -10.31
CA ASN A 212 -11.05 -5.06 -11.04
C ASN A 212 -10.27 -4.35 -12.16
N GLU A 213 -10.89 -3.41 -12.83
CA GLU A 213 -10.27 -2.64 -13.91
C GLU A 213 -9.02 -1.83 -13.48
N GLY A 214 -8.89 -1.56 -12.17
CA GLY A 214 -7.71 -0.92 -11.60
C GLY A 214 -6.56 -1.87 -11.28
N SER A 215 -6.75 -3.17 -11.42
CA SER A 215 -5.70 -4.18 -11.20
C SER A 215 -4.85 -4.30 -12.47
N ALA A 216 -3.56 -4.02 -12.36
CA ALA A 216 -2.67 -4.00 -13.52
C ALA A 216 -1.26 -4.52 -13.20
N SER A 217 -0.52 -4.89 -14.26
CA SER A 217 0.91 -5.25 -14.19
C SER A 217 1.19 -6.36 -13.18
N ALA A 218 1.93 -6.08 -12.10
CA ALA A 218 2.28 -7.08 -11.07
C ALA A 218 1.06 -7.75 -10.45
N SER A 219 -0.05 -7.04 -10.26
CA SER A 219 -1.28 -7.64 -9.74
C SER A 219 -1.93 -8.62 -10.71
N GLU A 220 -1.80 -8.39 -12.02
CA GLU A 220 -2.25 -9.35 -13.05
C GLU A 220 -1.41 -10.62 -13.03
N ILE A 221 -0.11 -10.50 -12.78
CA ILE A 221 0.80 -11.66 -12.65
C ILE A 221 0.36 -12.53 -11.47
N VAL A 222 0.03 -11.92 -10.33
CA VAL A 222 -0.42 -12.67 -9.15
C VAL A 222 -1.78 -13.34 -9.40
N ALA A 223 -2.70 -12.63 -10.04
CA ALA A 223 -4.06 -13.10 -10.26
C ALA A 223 -4.17 -14.23 -11.31
N GLY A 224 -3.30 -14.19 -12.33
CA GLY A 224 -3.26 -15.16 -13.42
C GLY A 224 -2.68 -16.50 -13.04
#